data_2f7069044e80b9b60e73e978877111d9
#
_entry.id   2f7069044e80b9b60e73e978877111d9
#
_cell.length_a   1.000
_cell.length_b   1.000
_cell.length_c   1.000
_cell.angle_alpha   90.00
_cell.angle_beta   90.00
_cell.angle_gamma   90.00
#
_symmetry.space_group_name_H-M   'P 1'
#
loop_
_entity.id
_entity.type
_entity.pdbx_description
1 polymer ?
#
loop_
_entity_poly.entity_id
_entity_poly.type
_entity_poly.pdbx_seq_one_letter_code
_entity_poly.pdbx_strand_id
1 'polypeptide(L)'
;RDELPNVLSLALGSYGLSPLENASYFAVFANGGRSIQPFFINKILKNGEEIEFLEKKEIVENLIESWVGKKFPKKESFTIDPRVSYIINDILLEATRRGTGKKIQSLNRDDFAGKTGTTNDAESTWFTGFNKNILTTVWFGYDQPASLGNNEFGSSTALPIWLNYMEEIIDDIEYGIQPRPSGLIAKKINLI
;
A
#
# COMPACT_ATOMS: atom_id res chain seq x y z
N ARG A 1 17.95 11.88 0.56
CA ARG A 1 17.62 10.50 0.13
C ARG A 1 18.90 9.73 0.18
N ASP A 2 18.96 8.70 1.00
CA ASP A 2 19.97 7.68 0.78
C ASP A 2 19.73 7.15 -0.64
N GLU A 3 20.77 7.13 -1.46
CA GLU A 3 20.66 6.66 -2.83
C GLU A 3 20.22 5.19 -2.79
N LEU A 4 19.20 4.84 -3.57
CA LEU A 4 18.79 3.44 -3.68
C LEU A 4 20.00 2.64 -4.19
N PRO A 5 20.25 1.44 -3.62
CA PRO A 5 21.39 0.65 -4.04
C PRO A 5 21.26 0.28 -5.52
N ASN A 6 22.33 0.44 -6.28
CA ASN A 6 22.35 0.11 -7.70
C ASN A 6 22.59 -1.42 -7.89
N VAL A 7 21.59 -2.20 -7.52
CA VAL A 7 21.63 -3.68 -7.59
C VAL A 7 20.39 -4.20 -8.30
N LEU A 8 20.55 -5.25 -9.09
CA LEU A 8 19.44 -5.86 -9.85
C LEU A 8 18.33 -6.42 -8.94
N SER A 9 18.68 -6.88 -7.74
CA SER A 9 17.73 -7.40 -6.75
C SER A 9 16.75 -6.35 -6.23
N LEU A 10 17.02 -5.05 -6.44
CA LEU A 10 16.07 -3.97 -6.13
C LEU A 10 14.74 -4.16 -6.87
N ALA A 11 14.76 -4.66 -8.11
CA ALA A 11 13.57 -4.98 -8.88
C ALA A 11 12.71 -6.10 -8.25
N LEU A 12 13.29 -6.89 -7.35
CA LEU A 12 12.60 -7.93 -6.58
C LEU A 12 12.22 -7.48 -5.16
N GLY A 13 12.43 -6.20 -4.84
CA GLY A 13 12.05 -5.64 -3.54
C GLY A 13 13.07 -5.89 -2.42
N SER A 14 14.34 -6.09 -2.74
CA SER A 14 15.41 -6.31 -1.74
C SER A 14 15.85 -5.06 -0.97
N TYR A 15 14.95 -4.12 -0.75
CA TYR A 15 15.21 -2.88 0.01
C TYR A 15 14.36 -2.82 1.27
N GLY A 16 14.98 -2.48 2.40
CA GLY A 16 14.28 -2.34 3.67
C GLY A 16 13.34 -1.12 3.67
N LEU A 17 12.09 -1.34 3.99
CA LEU A 17 11.05 -0.32 4.08
C LEU A 17 10.31 -0.44 5.41
N SER A 18 9.90 0.69 5.97
CA SER A 18 8.89 0.69 7.02
C SER A 18 7.49 0.42 6.44
N PRO A 19 6.52 -0.07 7.25
CA PRO A 19 5.14 -0.23 6.81
C PRO A 19 4.53 1.05 6.24
N LEU A 20 4.84 2.21 6.80
CA LEU A 20 4.36 3.50 6.31
C LEU A 20 4.92 3.86 4.93
N GLU A 21 6.21 3.60 4.70
CA GLU A 21 6.82 3.82 3.38
C GLU A 21 6.21 2.90 2.33
N ASN A 22 6.05 1.60 2.67
CA ASN A 22 5.42 0.64 1.78
C ASN A 22 3.98 1.05 1.44
N ALA A 23 3.18 1.44 2.45
CA ALA A 23 1.84 1.95 2.24
C ALA A 23 1.83 3.18 1.33
N SER A 24 2.77 4.13 1.52
CA SER A 24 2.87 5.33 0.70
C SER A 24 3.22 5.03 -0.77
N TYR A 25 4.04 4.02 -1.03
CA TYR A 25 4.37 3.59 -2.40
C TYR A 25 3.18 2.91 -3.08
N PHE A 26 2.48 2.03 -2.38
CA PHE A 26 1.27 1.40 -2.94
C PHE A 26 0.12 2.39 -3.11
N ALA A 27 0.06 3.44 -2.27
CA ALA A 27 -0.93 4.50 -2.40
C ALA A 27 -0.86 5.24 -3.74
N VAL A 28 0.32 5.28 -4.39
CA VAL A 28 0.45 5.84 -5.75
C VAL A 28 -0.43 5.06 -6.73
N PHE A 29 -0.47 3.73 -6.63
CA PHE A 29 -1.33 2.89 -7.49
C PHE A 29 -2.80 3.00 -7.08
N ALA A 30 -3.11 3.04 -5.79
CA ALA A 30 -4.47 3.23 -5.28
C ALA A 30 -5.04 4.60 -5.68
N ASN A 31 -4.20 5.62 -5.87
CA ASN A 31 -4.57 7.01 -6.18
C ASN A 31 -4.29 7.42 -7.64
N GLY A 32 -4.36 6.48 -8.57
CA GLY A 32 -4.28 6.76 -10.02
C GLY A 32 -2.95 7.39 -10.47
N GLY A 33 -1.84 7.07 -9.81
CA GLY A 33 -0.51 7.55 -10.15
C GLY A 33 -0.04 8.79 -9.38
N ARG A 34 -0.82 9.27 -8.42
CA ARG A 34 -0.49 10.43 -7.58
C ARG A 34 0.10 10.00 -6.25
N SER A 35 1.18 10.65 -5.80
CA SER A 35 1.70 10.45 -4.46
C SER A 35 0.76 11.03 -3.40
N ILE A 36 0.70 10.37 -2.26
CA ILE A 36 -0.02 10.82 -1.06
C ILE A 36 1.02 11.13 0.00
N GLN A 37 0.85 12.25 0.68
CA GLN A 37 1.61 12.57 1.87
C GLN A 37 0.82 12.08 3.10
N PRO A 38 1.30 11.06 3.83
CA PRO A 38 0.61 10.60 5.02
C PRO A 38 0.64 11.65 6.13
N PHE A 39 -0.42 11.71 6.93
CA PHE A 39 -0.50 12.56 8.11
C PHE A 39 -1.22 11.84 9.24
N PHE A 40 -0.87 12.15 10.49
CA PHE A 40 -1.44 11.55 11.70
C PHE A 40 -2.37 12.49 12.44
N ILE A 41 -2.21 13.81 12.24
CA ILE A 41 -2.98 14.82 12.95
C ILE A 41 -3.96 15.45 11.98
N ASN A 42 -5.25 15.18 12.18
CA ASN A 42 -6.31 15.73 11.34
C ASN A 42 -6.67 17.17 11.78
N LYS A 43 -6.84 17.39 13.08
CA LYS A 43 -7.16 18.71 13.64
C LYS A 43 -6.61 18.88 15.05
N ILE A 44 -6.32 20.13 15.41
CA ILE A 44 -5.95 20.52 16.76
C ILE A 44 -7.00 21.49 17.28
N LEU A 45 -7.54 21.22 18.47
CA LEU A 45 -8.51 22.06 19.13
C LEU A 45 -7.88 22.74 20.35
N LYS A 46 -8.09 24.05 20.52
CA LYS A 46 -7.75 24.79 21.72
C LYS A 46 -9.03 25.46 22.26
N ASN A 47 -9.42 25.13 23.48
CA ASN A 47 -10.67 25.57 24.10
C ASN A 47 -11.94 25.30 23.25
N GLY A 48 -11.94 24.20 22.48
CA GLY A 48 -13.05 23.82 21.59
C GLY A 48 -13.01 24.46 20.21
N GLU A 49 -12.14 25.43 19.96
CA GLU A 49 -11.97 26.06 18.65
C GLU A 49 -10.81 25.39 17.87
N GLU A 50 -11.01 25.22 16.58
CA GLU A 50 -9.98 24.63 15.71
C GLU A 50 -8.87 25.65 15.43
N ILE A 51 -7.63 25.32 15.77
CA ILE A 51 -6.46 26.14 15.45
C ILE A 51 -6.17 26.01 13.96
N GLU A 52 -6.08 27.15 13.26
CA GLU A 52 -5.95 27.24 11.83
C GLU A 52 -4.66 26.56 11.28
N PHE A 53 -4.77 25.97 10.10
CA PHE A 53 -3.88 24.92 9.58
C PHE A 53 -2.47 25.39 9.11
N LEU A 54 -2.20 26.70 9.04
CA LEU A 54 -0.92 27.19 8.50
C LEU A 54 0.28 26.92 9.44
N GLU A 55 0.08 27.02 10.76
CA GLU A 55 1.09 26.63 11.75
C GLU A 55 1.22 25.10 11.89
N LYS A 56 0.13 24.37 11.57
CA LYS A 56 0.06 22.91 11.65
C LYS A 56 0.96 22.21 10.61
N LYS A 57 1.04 22.75 9.40
CA LYS A 57 1.73 22.10 8.29
C LYS A 57 3.21 21.91 8.58
N GLU A 58 3.84 22.92 9.18
CA GLU A 58 5.25 22.88 9.53
C GLU A 58 5.52 21.93 10.72
N ILE A 59 4.64 21.93 11.73
CA ILE A 59 4.75 21.03 12.89
C ILE A 59 4.55 19.57 12.46
N VAL A 60 3.54 19.28 11.65
CA VAL A 60 3.23 17.92 11.18
C VAL A 60 4.30 17.42 10.19
N GLU A 61 4.75 18.26 9.27
CA GLU A 61 5.86 17.93 8.37
C GLU A 61 7.13 17.61 9.16
N ASN A 62 7.49 18.41 10.16
CA ASN A 62 8.67 18.19 10.99
C ASN A 62 8.54 16.93 11.87
N LEU A 63 7.35 16.63 12.40
CA LEU A 63 7.09 15.40 13.14
C LEU A 63 7.20 14.16 12.24
N ILE A 64 6.58 14.19 11.08
CA ILE A 64 6.66 13.07 10.12
C ILE A 64 8.09 12.89 9.62
N GLU A 65 8.79 13.97 9.25
CA GLU A 65 10.20 13.92 8.85
C GLU A 65 11.09 13.39 9.98
N SER A 66 10.82 13.76 11.23
CA SER A 66 11.53 13.24 12.41
C SER A 66 11.29 11.76 12.67
N TRP A 67 10.06 11.28 12.44
CA TRP A 67 9.68 9.89 12.68
C TRP A 67 10.11 8.94 11.56
N VAL A 68 10.02 9.40 10.32
CA VAL A 68 10.29 8.58 9.12
C VAL A 68 11.71 8.82 8.59
N GLY A 69 12.37 9.90 9.04
CA GLY A 69 13.73 10.27 8.62
C GLY A 69 13.86 10.66 7.14
N LYS A 70 12.75 10.87 6.45
CA LYS A 70 12.71 11.17 5.00
C LYS A 70 11.68 12.23 4.67
N LYS A 71 11.99 13.05 3.65
CA LYS A 71 11.05 14.03 3.10
C LYS A 71 10.11 13.37 2.10
N PHE A 72 8.81 13.49 2.36
CA PHE A 72 7.80 13.14 1.37
C PHE A 72 7.63 14.25 0.33
N PRO A 73 7.28 13.92 -0.92
CA PRO A 73 7.08 14.95 -1.95
C PRO A 73 5.93 15.88 -1.58
N LYS A 74 6.22 17.18 -1.60
CA LYS A 74 5.31 18.26 -1.10
C LYS A 74 4.13 18.61 -2.01
N LYS A 75 3.88 17.92 -3.12
CA LYS A 75 2.86 18.34 -4.10
C LYS A 75 2.11 17.16 -4.68
N GLU A 76 0.80 17.29 -4.83
CA GLU A 76 -0.05 16.43 -5.66
C GLU A 76 0.39 16.48 -7.13
N SER A 77 1.45 15.78 -7.44
CA SER A 77 1.90 15.59 -8.82
C SER A 77 1.74 14.12 -9.19
N PHE A 78 1.53 13.84 -10.46
CA PHE A 78 1.66 12.48 -10.93
C PHE A 78 3.09 12.00 -10.70
N THR A 79 3.25 10.95 -9.91
CA THR A 79 4.52 10.27 -9.69
C THR A 79 4.79 9.30 -10.82
N ILE A 80 3.71 8.69 -11.35
CA ILE A 80 3.72 7.83 -12.52
C ILE A 80 2.55 8.17 -13.45
N ASP A 81 2.67 7.82 -14.73
CA ASP A 81 1.59 7.99 -15.71
C ASP A 81 0.32 7.25 -15.24
N PRO A 82 -0.86 7.89 -15.22
CA PRO A 82 -2.12 7.26 -14.80
C PRO A 82 -2.43 5.94 -15.52
N ARG A 83 -2.02 5.80 -16.78
CA ARG A 83 -2.21 4.57 -17.56
C ARG A 83 -1.34 3.44 -17.01
N VAL A 84 -0.11 3.74 -16.64
CA VAL A 84 0.80 2.77 -16.00
C VAL A 84 0.26 2.38 -14.63
N SER A 85 -0.20 3.35 -13.82
CA SER A 85 -0.84 3.09 -12.54
C SER A 85 -2.03 2.16 -12.67
N TYR A 86 -2.91 2.43 -13.65
CA TYR A 86 -4.08 1.60 -13.92
C TYR A 86 -3.70 0.17 -14.31
N ILE A 87 -2.71 -0.02 -15.19
CA ILE A 87 -2.23 -1.35 -15.61
C ILE A 87 -1.68 -2.14 -14.42
N ILE A 88 -0.86 -1.49 -13.58
CA ILE A 88 -0.32 -2.12 -12.36
C ILE A 88 -1.45 -2.49 -11.40
N ASN A 89 -2.43 -1.61 -11.20
CA ASN A 89 -3.59 -1.90 -10.37
C ASN A 89 -4.39 -3.10 -10.90
N ASP A 90 -4.62 -3.19 -12.21
CA ASP A 90 -5.30 -4.32 -12.85
C ASP A 90 -4.54 -5.65 -12.64
N ILE A 91 -3.21 -5.63 -12.76
CA ILE A 91 -2.35 -6.78 -12.44
C ILE A 91 -2.48 -7.17 -10.96
N LEU A 92 -2.53 -6.20 -10.06
CA LEU A 92 -2.67 -6.45 -8.61
C LEU A 92 -4.08 -6.95 -8.24
N LEU A 93 -5.12 -6.53 -8.97
CA LEU A 93 -6.46 -7.12 -8.89
C LEU A 93 -6.47 -8.59 -9.33
N GLU A 94 -5.78 -8.93 -10.41
CA GLU A 94 -5.66 -10.34 -10.85
C GLU A 94 -4.87 -11.19 -9.83
N ALA A 95 -3.87 -10.60 -9.16
CA ALA A 95 -3.12 -11.30 -8.11
C ALA A 95 -4.01 -11.68 -6.89
N THR A 96 -5.04 -10.89 -6.61
CA THR A 96 -6.04 -11.18 -5.56
C THR A 96 -7.19 -12.06 -6.05
N ARG A 97 -7.49 -12.06 -7.32
CA ARG A 97 -8.53 -12.92 -7.91
C ARG A 97 -8.04 -14.34 -8.13
N ARG A 98 -6.83 -14.54 -8.61
CA ARG A 98 -6.32 -15.84 -9.08
C ARG A 98 -4.92 -16.19 -8.57
N GLY A 99 -4.18 -15.22 -8.01
CA GLY A 99 -2.80 -15.37 -7.59
C GLY A 99 -2.63 -15.65 -6.10
N THR A 100 -1.50 -15.20 -5.56
CA THR A 100 -1.10 -15.43 -4.16
C THR A 100 -2.00 -14.75 -3.14
N GLY A 101 -2.78 -13.74 -3.55
CA GLY A 101 -3.75 -13.03 -2.72
C GLY A 101 -5.18 -13.57 -2.79
N LYS A 102 -5.43 -14.71 -3.45
CA LYS A 102 -6.80 -15.22 -3.73
C LYS A 102 -7.70 -15.43 -2.51
N LYS A 103 -7.12 -15.55 -1.31
CA LYS A 103 -7.89 -15.66 -0.07
C LYS A 103 -8.79 -14.43 0.18
N ILE A 104 -8.47 -13.26 -0.39
CA ILE A 104 -9.32 -12.07 -0.32
C ILE A 104 -10.74 -12.31 -0.84
N GLN A 105 -10.92 -13.28 -1.74
CA GLN A 105 -12.23 -13.60 -2.29
C GLN A 105 -13.24 -14.08 -1.22
N SER A 106 -12.79 -14.46 -0.02
CA SER A 106 -13.66 -14.74 1.13
C SER A 106 -14.49 -13.51 1.58
N LEU A 107 -14.02 -12.29 1.28
CA LEU A 107 -14.76 -11.06 1.56
C LEU A 107 -15.91 -10.80 0.60
N ASN A 108 -16.13 -11.65 -0.42
CA ASN A 108 -17.13 -11.47 -1.48
C ASN A 108 -17.01 -10.09 -2.20
N ARG A 109 -15.77 -9.59 -2.31
CA ARG A 109 -15.41 -8.31 -2.95
C ARG A 109 -14.35 -8.56 -4.02
N ASP A 110 -14.50 -7.89 -5.17
CA ASP A 110 -13.60 -8.01 -6.33
C ASP A 110 -12.87 -6.71 -6.67
N ASP A 111 -13.02 -5.70 -5.82
CA ASP A 111 -12.42 -4.38 -5.98
C ASP A 111 -11.11 -4.18 -5.19
N PHE A 112 -10.67 -5.17 -4.43
CA PHE A 112 -9.39 -5.11 -3.71
C PHE A 112 -8.24 -5.64 -4.55
N ALA A 113 -7.31 -4.75 -4.87
CA ALA A 113 -5.99 -5.08 -5.38
C ALA A 113 -5.04 -5.40 -4.23
N GLY A 114 -4.00 -6.19 -4.45
CA GLY A 114 -3.04 -6.46 -3.39
C GLY A 114 -1.85 -7.29 -3.80
N LYS A 115 -0.84 -7.29 -2.93
CA LYS A 115 0.41 -8.03 -3.14
C LYS A 115 0.95 -8.61 -1.85
N THR A 116 1.33 -9.87 -1.90
CA THR A 116 2.11 -10.55 -0.86
C THR A 116 3.59 -10.25 -1.04
N GLY A 117 4.33 -10.18 0.06
CA GLY A 117 5.79 -10.16 0.09
C GLY A 117 6.32 -11.21 1.07
N THR A 118 7.49 -11.75 0.78
CA THR A 118 8.21 -12.70 1.64
C THR A 118 9.70 -12.51 1.38
N THR A 119 10.50 -12.37 2.41
CA THR A 119 11.97 -12.39 2.30
C THR A 119 12.45 -13.81 2.00
N ASN A 120 13.64 -13.95 1.37
CA ASN A 120 14.16 -15.25 0.92
C ASN A 120 14.22 -16.31 2.04
N ASP A 121 14.61 -15.90 3.25
CA ASP A 121 14.73 -16.79 4.41
C ASP A 121 13.48 -16.76 5.32
N ALA A 122 12.36 -16.27 4.81
CA ALA A 122 11.11 -16.09 5.56
C ALA A 122 11.30 -15.33 6.89
N GLU A 123 12.20 -14.34 6.94
CA GLU A 123 12.43 -13.50 8.13
C GLU A 123 11.31 -12.48 8.32
N SER A 124 10.66 -12.07 7.24
CA SER A 124 9.48 -11.23 7.29
C SER A 124 8.53 -11.48 6.13
N THR A 125 7.27 -11.25 6.39
CA THR A 125 6.20 -11.38 5.42
C THR A 125 5.37 -10.10 5.37
N TRP A 126 4.83 -9.84 4.19
CA TRP A 126 4.08 -8.64 3.91
C TRP A 126 2.78 -8.97 3.19
N PHE A 127 1.76 -8.18 3.46
CA PHE A 127 0.63 -8.05 2.59
C PHE A 127 0.16 -6.59 2.55
N THR A 128 0.03 -6.05 1.35
CA THR A 128 -0.60 -4.75 1.12
C THR A 128 -1.81 -4.97 0.24
N GLY A 129 -2.99 -4.62 0.77
CA GLY A 129 -4.26 -4.70 0.06
C GLY A 129 -4.94 -3.34 0.05
N PHE A 130 -5.57 -2.99 -1.06
CA PHE A 130 -6.21 -1.69 -1.23
C PHE A 130 -7.33 -1.71 -2.25
N ASN A 131 -8.26 -0.78 -2.11
CA ASN A 131 -9.16 -0.35 -3.17
C ASN A 131 -9.02 1.18 -3.38
N LYS A 132 -9.96 1.82 -4.04
CA LYS A 132 -9.96 3.27 -4.26
C LYS A 132 -10.01 4.08 -2.96
N ASN A 133 -10.60 3.54 -1.89
CA ASN A 133 -10.98 4.29 -0.69
C ASN A 133 -10.11 3.97 0.52
N ILE A 134 -9.51 2.78 0.57
CA ILE A 134 -8.68 2.33 1.69
C ILE A 134 -7.44 1.59 1.20
N LEU A 135 -6.35 1.74 1.92
CA LEU A 135 -5.13 0.97 1.78
C LEU A 135 -4.66 0.52 3.16
N THR A 136 -4.39 -0.77 3.29
CA THR A 136 -3.87 -1.35 4.53
C THR A 136 -2.65 -2.21 4.21
N THR A 137 -1.57 -1.99 4.96
CA THR A 137 -0.34 -2.77 4.88
C THR A 137 -0.13 -3.51 6.19
N VAL A 138 0.14 -4.80 6.09
CA VAL A 138 0.54 -5.66 7.20
C VAL A 138 1.97 -6.12 6.97
N TRP A 139 2.79 -5.95 7.97
CA TRP A 139 4.12 -6.55 8.11
C TRP A 139 4.09 -7.52 9.29
N PHE A 140 4.70 -8.67 9.12
CA PHE A 140 4.85 -9.68 10.15
C PHE A 140 6.30 -10.18 10.16
N GLY A 141 6.98 -10.07 11.29
CA GLY A 141 8.38 -10.39 11.45
C GLY A 141 8.87 -10.11 12.86
N TYR A 142 10.14 -10.38 13.11
CA TYR A 142 10.82 -10.02 14.35
C TYR A 142 11.61 -8.73 14.17
N ASP A 143 11.74 -7.93 15.25
CA ASP A 143 12.56 -6.70 15.25
C ASP A 143 14.04 -7.00 14.97
N GLN A 144 14.52 -8.13 15.45
CA GLN A 144 15.81 -8.69 15.05
C GLN A 144 15.53 -9.78 14.00
N PRO A 145 16.08 -9.65 12.77
CA PRO A 145 15.81 -10.59 11.70
C PRO A 145 16.06 -12.03 12.13
N ALA A 146 15.03 -12.85 12.03
CA ALA A 146 15.08 -14.27 12.34
C ALA A 146 14.02 -14.99 11.50
N SER A 147 14.28 -16.22 11.08
CA SER A 147 13.33 -17.01 10.31
C SER A 147 12.02 -17.22 11.08
N LEU A 148 10.91 -17.00 10.41
CA LEU A 148 9.57 -17.28 10.93
C LEU A 148 9.22 -18.77 10.93
N GLY A 149 10.02 -19.58 10.26
CA GLY A 149 9.82 -21.02 10.10
C GLY A 149 9.61 -21.46 8.66
N ASN A 150 9.41 -22.76 8.50
CA ASN A 150 9.18 -23.35 7.19
C ASN A 150 7.76 -23.05 6.69
N ASN A 151 7.64 -22.68 5.40
CA ASN A 151 6.37 -22.38 4.72
C ASN A 151 5.64 -21.13 5.23
N GLU A 152 6.33 -20.23 5.91
CA GLU A 152 5.79 -18.94 6.32
C GLU A 152 5.92 -17.92 5.17
N PHE A 153 4.80 -17.67 4.51
CA PHE A 153 4.69 -16.76 3.37
C PHE A 153 3.73 -15.62 3.69
N GLY A 154 3.79 -14.53 2.93
CA GLY A 154 2.82 -13.45 3.05
C GLY A 154 1.36 -13.90 2.90
N SER A 155 1.10 -14.99 2.17
CA SER A 155 -0.24 -15.58 2.02
C SER A 155 -0.68 -16.47 3.20
N SER A 156 0.24 -16.93 4.07
CA SER A 156 -0.06 -17.75 5.24
C SER A 156 -0.02 -16.97 6.56
N THR A 157 0.65 -15.82 6.59
CA THR A 157 0.86 -15.01 7.80
C THR A 157 0.25 -13.62 7.68
N ALA A 158 0.84 -12.71 6.89
CA ALA A 158 0.40 -11.32 6.78
C ALA A 158 -1.01 -11.17 6.17
N LEU A 159 -1.35 -11.95 5.14
CA LEU A 159 -2.67 -11.89 4.51
C LEU A 159 -3.83 -12.29 5.46
N PRO A 160 -3.75 -13.35 6.27
CA PRO A 160 -4.80 -13.64 7.26
C PRO A 160 -5.01 -12.52 8.27
N ILE A 161 -3.95 -11.85 8.73
CA ILE A 161 -4.05 -10.70 9.63
C ILE A 161 -4.80 -9.55 8.93
N TRP A 162 -4.45 -9.29 7.67
CA TRP A 162 -5.14 -8.30 6.84
C TRP A 162 -6.62 -8.65 6.65
N LEU A 163 -6.94 -9.92 6.38
CA LEU A 163 -8.32 -10.38 6.21
C LEU A 163 -9.15 -10.18 7.49
N ASN A 164 -8.65 -10.60 8.64
CA ASN A 164 -9.35 -10.42 9.92
C ASN A 164 -9.64 -8.94 10.19
N TYR A 165 -8.68 -8.06 9.91
CA TYR A 165 -8.91 -6.62 10.03
C TYR A 165 -9.97 -6.11 9.06
N MET A 166 -9.93 -6.55 7.80
CA MET A 166 -10.88 -6.11 6.78
C MET A 166 -12.30 -6.64 7.05
N GLU A 167 -12.45 -7.86 7.56
CA GLU A 167 -13.75 -8.43 7.93
C GLU A 167 -14.49 -7.57 8.96
N GLU A 168 -13.76 -6.92 9.88
CA GLU A 168 -14.36 -6.05 10.90
C GLU A 168 -14.85 -4.70 10.35
N ILE A 169 -14.28 -4.23 9.24
CA ILE A 169 -14.54 -2.88 8.72
C ILE A 169 -15.14 -2.85 7.31
N ILE A 170 -15.33 -4.02 6.68
CA ILE A 170 -15.68 -4.12 5.25
C ILE A 170 -17.00 -3.44 4.91
N ASP A 171 -17.97 -3.47 5.82
CA ASP A 171 -19.30 -2.89 5.63
C ASP A 171 -19.26 -1.36 5.60
N ASP A 172 -18.26 -0.74 6.23
CA ASP A 172 -18.03 0.71 6.23
C ASP A 172 -17.20 1.18 5.02
N ILE A 173 -16.66 0.25 4.22
CA ILE A 173 -15.82 0.58 3.07
C ILE A 173 -16.64 0.58 1.79
N GLU A 174 -16.74 1.77 1.19
CA GLU A 174 -17.37 1.94 -0.11
C GLU A 174 -16.67 1.09 -1.18
N TYR A 175 -17.48 0.43 -2.02
CA TYR A 175 -16.98 -0.27 -3.20
C TYR A 175 -16.31 0.72 -4.16
N GLY A 176 -15.12 0.41 -4.66
CA GLY A 176 -14.40 1.33 -5.50
C GLY A 176 -13.32 0.72 -6.39
N ILE A 177 -13.61 0.66 -7.69
CA ILE A 177 -12.62 0.35 -8.74
C ILE A 177 -12.15 1.67 -9.36
N GLN A 178 -10.87 1.76 -9.69
CA GLN A 178 -10.32 2.91 -10.39
C GLN A 178 -10.89 3.01 -11.81
N PRO A 179 -11.33 4.19 -12.25
CA PRO A 179 -11.79 4.38 -13.62
C PRO A 179 -10.61 4.24 -14.60
N ARG A 180 -10.85 3.57 -15.70
CA ARG A 180 -9.85 3.42 -16.77
C ARG A 180 -9.54 4.79 -17.40
N PRO A 181 -8.28 5.24 -17.41
CA PRO A 181 -7.90 6.49 -18.04
C PRO A 181 -8.02 6.41 -19.57
N SER A 182 -8.12 7.58 -20.22
CA SER A 182 -8.09 7.68 -21.66
C SER A 182 -6.78 7.14 -22.25
N GLY A 183 -6.84 6.62 -23.47
CA GLY A 183 -5.68 6.03 -24.16
C GLY A 183 -5.44 4.56 -23.87
N LEU A 184 -6.25 3.91 -23.03
CA LEU A 184 -6.27 2.46 -22.83
C LEU A 184 -7.54 1.84 -23.42
N ILE A 185 -7.38 0.71 -24.09
CA ILE A 185 -8.46 -0.12 -24.58
C ILE A 185 -8.45 -1.49 -23.89
N ALA A 186 -9.62 -2.01 -23.53
CA ALA A 186 -9.74 -3.40 -23.08
C ALA A 186 -10.03 -4.30 -24.27
N LYS A 187 -9.32 -5.43 -24.34
CA LYS A 187 -9.63 -6.52 -25.27
C LYS A 187 -9.88 -7.80 -24.50
N LYS A 188 -10.96 -8.48 -24.80
CA LYS A 188 -11.19 -9.84 -24.31
C LYS A 188 -10.27 -10.79 -25.07
N ILE A 189 -9.45 -11.53 -24.35
CA ILE A 189 -8.63 -12.61 -24.91
C ILE A 189 -9.13 -13.94 -24.35
N ASN A 190 -9.18 -14.96 -25.19
CA ASN A 190 -9.44 -16.32 -24.72
C ASN A 190 -8.10 -16.88 -24.23
N LEU A 191 -8.06 -17.24 -22.96
CA LEU A 191 -6.97 -18.04 -22.43
C LEU A 191 -7.25 -19.48 -22.88
N ILE A 192 -6.44 -19.97 -23.80
CA ILE A 192 -6.46 -21.38 -24.25
C ILE A 192 -5.81 -22.24 -23.18
#